data_5891503380f3787284fb94409d891810
#
_entry.id   5891503380f3787284fb94409d891810
#
_cell.length_a   1.000
_cell.length_b   1.000
_cell.length_c   1.000
_cell.angle_alpha   90.00
_cell.angle_beta   90.00
_cell.angle_gamma   90.00
#
_symmetry.space_group_name_H-M   'P 1'
#
loop_
_entity.id
_entity.type
_entity.pdbx_description
1 polymer ?
#
loop_
_entity_poly.entity_id
_entity_poly.type
_entity_poly.pdbx_seq_one_letter_code
_entity_poly.pdbx_strand_id
1 'polypeptide(L)'
;MAVSHGFNLTEATTSVSAPVQVSSGLQIIVGTAPVNQLANPAAAVNTPLYVSTYKEAVAAVGWSSDFAKYTLCEAISANFQVVGTAPIVVINVLDPANKKHITALDETSVQVNDGVAEIDKVGILLEKLVVKKDTTALTADVDYIASFNDDGTVSLALITGGAGDGATTLTVSGSILDASKVTADDIVGGVNAATGAETGLEVVRQAYPKLSKAPGILLAPRFSKNAQVCAALQAKCRKINGLFNAVCFVDLDCSADGAQKYTDVAEQKTKQTATSREAYALWLYVKVGETVYSGSSMAAAATVYNDSQNGDRPVASPSNVTIPISAACLEDGTE
;
A
#
# COMPACT_ATOMS: atom_id res chain seq x y z
N MET A 1 39.72 -29.35 -35.56
CA MET A 1 39.05 -28.17 -35.00
C MET A 1 37.69 -28.61 -34.48
N ALA A 2 37.55 -28.68 -33.16
CA ALA A 2 36.26 -29.03 -32.55
C ALA A 2 35.43 -27.73 -32.46
N VAL A 3 34.31 -27.69 -33.14
CA VAL A 3 33.35 -26.61 -33.03
C VAL A 3 32.52 -26.85 -31.80
N SER A 4 32.72 -26.00 -30.78
CA SER A 4 31.92 -26.03 -29.56
C SER A 4 30.60 -25.31 -29.85
N HIS A 5 29.53 -26.05 -29.97
CA HIS A 5 28.18 -25.51 -29.96
C HIS A 5 27.73 -25.42 -28.50
N GLY A 6 27.82 -24.25 -27.92
CA GLY A 6 27.33 -23.96 -26.56
C GLY A 6 26.72 -22.57 -26.52
N PHE A 7 25.51 -22.45 -25.98
CA PHE A 7 24.96 -21.17 -25.55
C PHE A 7 25.70 -20.71 -24.29
N ASN A 8 26.50 -19.65 -24.38
CA ASN A 8 26.99 -18.95 -23.20
C ASN A 8 25.88 -18.00 -22.72
N LEU A 9 25.09 -18.44 -21.76
CA LEU A 9 24.29 -17.53 -20.98
C LEU A 9 25.19 -16.86 -19.94
N THR A 10 25.47 -15.60 -20.14
CA THR A 10 26.00 -14.74 -19.09
C THR A 10 24.79 -14.08 -18.41
N GLU A 11 24.42 -14.57 -17.23
CA GLU A 11 23.54 -13.80 -16.37
C GLU A 11 24.27 -12.53 -15.95
N ALA A 12 23.86 -11.38 -16.50
CA ALA A 12 24.18 -10.10 -15.94
C ALA A 12 23.39 -9.97 -14.64
N THR A 13 24.08 -9.96 -13.51
CA THR A 13 23.47 -9.54 -12.26
C THR A 13 22.93 -8.13 -12.47
N THR A 14 21.62 -7.97 -12.53
CA THR A 14 20.96 -6.68 -12.35
C THR A 14 21.42 -6.19 -10.97
N SER A 15 22.35 -5.26 -10.95
CA SER A 15 22.71 -4.59 -9.70
C SER A 15 21.50 -3.74 -9.30
N VAL A 16 20.64 -4.31 -8.47
CA VAL A 16 19.71 -3.50 -7.69
C VAL A 16 20.61 -2.67 -6.77
N SER A 17 20.77 -1.39 -7.06
CA SER A 17 21.49 -0.49 -6.16
C SER A 17 20.76 -0.50 -4.82
N ALA A 18 21.50 -0.71 -3.73
CA ALA A 18 20.91 -0.67 -2.40
C ALA A 18 20.19 0.69 -2.20
N PRO A 19 18.99 0.71 -1.63
CA PRO A 19 18.30 1.97 -1.34
C PRO A 19 19.17 2.90 -0.51
N VAL A 20 19.15 4.20 -0.83
CA VAL A 20 19.84 5.22 -0.04
C VAL A 20 19.11 5.40 1.29
N GLN A 21 19.81 5.25 2.40
CA GLN A 21 19.24 5.49 3.73
C GLN A 21 19.32 6.97 4.07
N VAL A 22 18.16 7.57 4.39
CA VAL A 22 18.04 9.00 4.71
C VAL A 22 17.56 9.16 6.15
N SER A 23 18.16 10.11 6.86
CA SER A 23 17.83 10.40 8.26
C SER A 23 16.93 11.63 8.47
N SER A 24 16.95 12.62 7.55
CA SER A 24 16.26 13.90 7.72
C SER A 24 14.80 13.91 7.22
N GLY A 25 14.46 13.11 6.23
CA GLY A 25 13.16 13.11 5.55
C GLY A 25 12.32 11.87 5.80
N LEU A 26 12.26 11.34 7.05
CA LEU A 26 11.49 10.14 7.30
C LEU A 26 10.02 10.32 6.91
N GLN A 27 9.58 9.54 5.92
CA GLN A 27 8.20 9.49 5.50
C GLN A 27 7.38 8.61 6.43
N ILE A 28 6.21 9.11 6.87
CA ILE A 28 5.18 8.32 7.52
C ILE A 28 3.96 8.30 6.60
N ILE A 29 3.59 7.12 6.18
CA ILE A 29 2.60 6.88 5.14
C ILE A 29 1.42 6.13 5.75
N VAL A 30 0.24 6.72 5.70
CA VAL A 30 -1.01 6.12 6.19
C VAL A 30 -1.85 5.70 4.98
N GLY A 31 -2.33 4.46 5.00
CA GLY A 31 -3.10 3.94 3.86
C GLY A 31 -3.55 2.50 4.07
N THR A 32 -3.75 1.80 2.98
CA THR A 32 -4.28 0.43 2.92
C THR A 32 -3.25 -0.54 2.35
N ALA A 33 -3.22 -1.76 2.89
CA ALA A 33 -2.37 -2.84 2.42
C ALA A 33 -3.07 -4.21 2.58
N PRO A 34 -2.71 -5.23 1.80
CA PRO A 34 -3.36 -6.55 1.83
C PRO A 34 -2.86 -7.41 3.00
N VAL A 35 -3.13 -6.94 4.23
CA VAL A 35 -2.66 -7.61 5.47
C VAL A 35 -3.26 -8.99 5.69
N ASN A 36 -4.31 -9.36 4.95
CA ASN A 36 -4.88 -10.72 4.93
C ASN A 36 -3.86 -11.79 4.47
N GLN A 37 -2.80 -11.38 3.77
CA GLN A 37 -1.72 -12.28 3.34
C GLN A 37 -0.73 -12.62 4.46
N LEU A 38 -0.80 -11.92 5.59
CA LEU A 38 0.11 -12.10 6.71
C LEU A 38 -0.37 -13.22 7.64
N ALA A 39 0.57 -13.90 8.27
CA ALA A 39 0.26 -14.88 9.32
C ALA A 39 -0.40 -14.24 10.57
N ASN A 40 -0.11 -12.96 10.84
CA ASN A 40 -0.72 -12.18 11.92
C ASN A 40 -1.15 -10.80 11.42
N PRO A 41 -2.28 -10.69 10.75
CA PRO A 41 -2.77 -9.42 10.21
C PRO A 41 -2.93 -8.30 11.25
N ALA A 42 -3.35 -8.66 12.47
CA ALA A 42 -3.62 -7.68 13.54
C ALA A 42 -2.37 -6.89 13.95
N ALA A 43 -1.18 -7.46 13.85
CA ALA A 43 0.08 -6.78 14.19
C ALA A 43 0.41 -5.61 13.25
N ALA A 44 -0.12 -5.65 12.03
CA ALA A 44 0.11 -4.63 11.01
C ALA A 44 -0.96 -3.52 10.99
N VAL A 45 -2.03 -3.66 11.79
CA VAL A 45 -3.14 -2.69 11.78
C VAL A 45 -2.86 -1.58 12.79
N ASN A 46 -3.00 -0.32 12.34
CA ASN A 46 -2.82 0.89 13.16
C ASN A 46 -1.53 0.85 14.01
N THR A 47 -0.47 0.33 13.41
CA THR A 47 0.86 0.22 14.05
C THR A 47 1.90 0.87 13.13
N PRO A 48 2.77 1.76 13.64
CA PRO A 48 3.83 2.32 12.84
C PRO A 48 4.92 1.26 12.63
N LEU A 49 5.09 0.81 11.39
CA LEU A 49 6.07 -0.20 10.99
C LEU A 49 7.21 0.48 10.22
N TYR A 50 8.41 0.41 10.77
CA TYR A 50 9.62 0.93 10.14
C TYR A 50 10.19 -0.14 9.22
N VAL A 51 10.39 0.21 7.96
CA VAL A 51 10.89 -0.68 6.93
C VAL A 51 12.01 -0.02 6.14
N SER A 52 13.10 -0.77 5.94
CA SER A 52 14.32 -0.29 5.27
C SER A 52 14.55 -0.95 3.92
N THR A 53 13.81 -1.99 3.60
CA THR A 53 13.91 -2.69 2.32
C THR A 53 12.52 -3.05 1.78
N TYR A 54 12.44 -3.23 0.47
CA TYR A 54 11.22 -3.72 -0.18
C TYR A 54 10.73 -5.05 0.42
N LYS A 55 11.66 -5.99 0.65
CA LYS A 55 11.32 -7.30 1.23
C LYS A 55 10.73 -7.19 2.64
N GLU A 56 11.31 -6.32 3.47
CA GLU A 56 10.75 -6.04 4.82
C GLU A 56 9.37 -5.42 4.74
N ALA A 57 9.15 -4.49 3.80
CA ALA A 57 7.85 -3.84 3.62
C ALA A 57 6.77 -4.84 3.22
N VAL A 58 7.05 -5.71 2.24
CA VAL A 58 6.14 -6.78 1.81
C VAL A 58 5.85 -7.77 2.95
N ALA A 59 6.86 -8.16 3.70
CA ALA A 59 6.68 -9.04 4.86
C ALA A 59 5.87 -8.39 6.00
N ALA A 60 5.92 -7.05 6.11
CA ALA A 60 5.25 -6.30 7.17
C ALA A 60 3.77 -6.03 6.89
N VAL A 61 3.37 -5.82 5.63
CA VAL A 61 2.01 -5.37 5.28
C VAL A 61 1.35 -6.16 4.14
N GLY A 62 2.04 -7.12 3.53
CA GLY A 62 1.60 -7.80 2.32
C GLY A 62 1.90 -7.01 1.05
N TRP A 63 1.52 -7.56 -0.10
CA TRP A 63 1.77 -6.93 -1.40
C TRP A 63 0.62 -7.13 -2.38
N SER A 64 0.36 -6.08 -3.16
CA SER A 64 -0.51 -6.11 -4.32
C SER A 64 -0.08 -5.03 -5.31
N SER A 65 -0.20 -5.30 -6.60
CA SER A 65 -0.02 -4.31 -7.66
C SER A 65 -1.25 -3.44 -7.90
N ASP A 66 -2.38 -3.72 -7.25
CA ASP A 66 -3.59 -2.88 -7.32
C ASP A 66 -3.43 -1.66 -6.40
N PHE A 67 -2.70 -0.66 -6.87
CA PHE A 67 -2.39 0.55 -6.11
C PHE A 67 -3.62 1.44 -5.86
N ALA A 68 -4.69 1.26 -6.64
CA ALA A 68 -5.95 1.97 -6.41
C ALA A 68 -6.62 1.52 -5.11
N LYS A 69 -6.48 0.24 -4.77
CA LYS A 69 -7.01 -0.34 -3.52
C LYS A 69 -5.98 -0.34 -2.39
N TYR A 70 -4.71 -0.61 -2.69
CA TYR A 70 -3.65 -0.79 -1.69
C TYR A 70 -2.60 0.31 -1.79
N THR A 71 -2.95 1.47 -1.24
CA THR A 71 -2.18 2.71 -1.40
C THR A 71 -0.80 2.67 -0.72
N LEU A 72 -0.62 1.83 0.30
CA LEU A 72 0.71 1.60 0.89
C LEU A 72 1.63 0.84 -0.07
N CYS A 73 1.10 -0.11 -0.85
CA CYS A 73 1.89 -0.81 -1.86
C CYS A 73 2.39 0.13 -2.95
N GLU A 74 1.58 1.13 -3.35
CA GLU A 74 2.00 2.21 -4.23
C GLU A 74 3.21 2.97 -3.68
N ALA A 75 3.10 3.44 -2.44
CA ALA A 75 4.18 4.21 -1.81
C ALA A 75 5.44 3.36 -1.56
N ILE A 76 5.29 2.09 -1.21
CA ILE A 76 6.38 1.12 -1.10
C ILE A 76 7.09 0.99 -2.45
N SER A 77 6.34 0.79 -3.54
CA SER A 77 6.90 0.71 -4.89
C SER A 77 7.60 2.01 -5.30
N ALA A 78 6.95 3.17 -5.09
CA ALA A 78 7.53 4.47 -5.41
C ALA A 78 8.88 4.69 -4.72
N ASN A 79 8.98 4.37 -3.43
CA ASN A 79 10.20 4.55 -2.66
C ASN A 79 11.28 3.51 -3.00
N PHE A 80 10.98 2.21 -2.93
CA PHE A 80 12.01 1.17 -3.02
C PHE A 80 12.32 0.73 -4.45
N GLN A 81 11.31 0.70 -5.35
CA GLN A 81 11.48 0.14 -6.69
C GLN A 81 11.73 1.22 -7.75
N VAL A 82 11.07 2.38 -7.64
CA VAL A 82 11.14 3.43 -8.66
C VAL A 82 12.28 4.41 -8.36
N VAL A 83 12.28 5.01 -7.17
CA VAL A 83 13.23 6.08 -6.81
C VAL A 83 14.46 5.53 -6.06
N GLY A 84 14.32 4.43 -5.32
CA GLY A 84 15.40 3.81 -4.58
C GLY A 84 15.72 4.53 -3.26
N THR A 85 14.70 4.93 -2.50
CA THR A 85 14.85 5.61 -1.19
C THR A 85 14.36 4.73 -0.05
N ALA A 86 15.04 4.85 1.09
CA ALA A 86 14.72 4.19 2.36
C ALA A 86 15.32 5.00 3.51
N PRO A 87 14.85 4.81 4.76
CA PRO A 87 13.70 4.03 5.19
C PRO A 87 12.37 4.79 5.08
N ILE A 88 11.26 4.08 5.24
CA ILE A 88 9.91 4.65 5.41
C ILE A 88 9.21 4.03 6.62
N VAL A 89 8.18 4.71 7.13
CA VAL A 89 7.24 4.15 8.12
C VAL A 89 5.88 4.01 7.46
N VAL A 90 5.29 2.82 7.54
CA VAL A 90 3.96 2.55 7.01
C VAL A 90 2.98 2.28 8.14
N ILE A 91 1.75 2.78 8.00
CA ILE A 91 0.64 2.60 8.94
C ILE A 91 -0.56 2.14 8.13
N ASN A 92 -0.91 0.87 8.25
CA ASN A 92 -2.08 0.31 7.59
C ASN A 92 -3.33 0.48 8.46
N VAL A 93 -4.41 1.01 7.86
CA VAL A 93 -5.71 1.18 8.53
C VAL A 93 -6.74 0.11 8.16
N LEU A 94 -6.46 -0.70 7.14
CA LEU A 94 -7.34 -1.78 6.72
C LEU A 94 -7.31 -2.91 7.74
N ASP A 95 -8.42 -3.12 8.46
CA ASP A 95 -8.49 -3.99 9.63
C ASP A 95 -9.44 -5.18 9.40
N PRO A 96 -8.94 -6.43 9.41
CA PRO A 96 -9.77 -7.62 9.28
C PRO A 96 -10.68 -7.89 10.49
N ALA A 97 -10.45 -7.23 11.62
CA ALA A 97 -11.36 -7.29 12.78
C ALA A 97 -12.52 -6.28 12.66
N ASN A 98 -12.37 -5.24 11.84
CA ASN A 98 -13.42 -4.25 11.60
C ASN A 98 -14.45 -4.79 10.61
N LYS A 99 -15.67 -5.05 11.10
CA LYS A 99 -16.77 -5.55 10.26
C LYS A 99 -17.11 -4.64 9.07
N LYS A 100 -16.82 -3.34 9.14
CA LYS A 100 -17.03 -2.40 8.04
C LYS A 100 -16.07 -2.63 6.88
N HIS A 101 -14.88 -3.18 7.15
CA HIS A 101 -13.89 -3.51 6.13
C HIS A 101 -14.08 -4.90 5.51
N ILE A 102 -15.13 -5.62 5.92
CA ILE A 102 -15.39 -6.97 5.47
C ILE A 102 -16.58 -6.99 4.50
N THR A 103 -16.39 -7.69 3.40
CA THR A 103 -17.45 -8.05 2.45
C THR A 103 -17.62 -9.57 2.44
N ALA A 104 -18.84 -10.05 2.31
CA ALA A 104 -19.08 -11.48 2.17
C ALA A 104 -18.48 -12.00 0.85
N LEU A 105 -17.89 -13.17 0.90
CA LEU A 105 -17.63 -14.01 -0.26
C LEU A 105 -18.85 -14.94 -0.39
N ASP A 106 -19.74 -14.60 -1.30
CA ASP A 106 -20.92 -15.41 -1.59
C ASP A 106 -20.52 -16.80 -2.07
N GLU A 107 -21.40 -17.77 -1.86
CA GLU A 107 -21.17 -19.14 -2.26
C GLU A 107 -20.90 -19.23 -3.77
N THR A 108 -19.68 -19.61 -4.13
CA THR A 108 -19.17 -19.61 -5.51
C THR A 108 -18.59 -20.98 -5.84
N SER A 109 -18.93 -21.50 -7.02
CA SER A 109 -18.37 -22.76 -7.52
C SER A 109 -17.04 -22.50 -8.22
N VAL A 110 -16.00 -23.24 -7.87
CA VAL A 110 -14.66 -23.18 -8.46
C VAL A 110 -14.28 -24.54 -9.04
N GLN A 111 -13.70 -24.53 -10.23
CA GLN A 111 -13.27 -25.76 -10.91
C GLN A 111 -11.93 -26.23 -10.33
N VAL A 112 -11.79 -27.54 -10.23
CA VAL A 112 -10.55 -28.18 -9.83
C VAL A 112 -9.85 -28.76 -11.07
N ASN A 113 -8.65 -28.29 -11.32
CA ASN A 113 -7.80 -28.76 -12.40
C ASN A 113 -6.52 -29.37 -11.79
N ASP A 114 -6.22 -30.60 -12.11
CA ASP A 114 -5.03 -31.31 -11.61
C ASP A 114 -4.87 -31.24 -10.07
N GLY A 115 -5.98 -31.30 -9.34
CA GLY A 115 -6.01 -31.26 -7.88
C GLY A 115 -5.89 -29.86 -7.27
N VAL A 116 -5.93 -28.79 -8.08
CA VAL A 116 -5.86 -27.40 -7.63
C VAL A 116 -7.11 -26.64 -8.08
N ALA A 117 -7.71 -25.90 -7.16
CA ALA A 117 -8.79 -24.94 -7.46
C ALA A 117 -8.27 -23.52 -7.20
N GLU A 118 -8.60 -22.58 -8.07
CA GLU A 118 -8.23 -21.17 -7.92
C GLU A 118 -9.47 -20.33 -7.61
N ILE A 119 -9.37 -19.52 -6.56
CA ILE A 119 -10.40 -18.55 -6.21
C ILE A 119 -9.94 -17.20 -6.75
N ASP A 120 -10.51 -16.76 -7.86
CA ASP A 120 -10.23 -15.48 -8.53
C ASP A 120 -10.85 -14.30 -7.76
N LYS A 121 -10.45 -14.16 -6.50
CA LYS A 121 -10.81 -13.04 -5.61
C LYS A 121 -9.62 -12.67 -4.74
N VAL A 122 -9.39 -11.37 -4.62
CA VAL A 122 -8.33 -10.80 -3.76
C VAL A 122 -8.92 -10.42 -2.40
N GLY A 123 -8.10 -10.47 -1.36
CA GLY A 123 -8.51 -10.06 -0.02
C GLY A 123 -9.15 -11.17 0.82
N ILE A 124 -9.16 -12.42 0.36
CA ILE A 124 -9.77 -13.55 1.09
C ILE A 124 -9.13 -13.70 2.46
N LEU A 125 -9.96 -13.83 3.48
CA LEU A 125 -9.56 -14.17 4.84
C LEU A 125 -9.56 -15.70 4.97
N LEU A 126 -8.39 -16.32 4.91
CA LEU A 126 -8.25 -17.80 4.92
C LEU A 126 -8.88 -18.42 6.19
N GLU A 127 -8.78 -17.75 7.32
CA GLU A 127 -9.39 -18.17 8.59
C GLU A 127 -10.94 -18.23 8.57
N LYS A 128 -11.57 -17.52 7.62
CA LYS A 128 -13.03 -17.45 7.44
C LYS A 128 -13.48 -18.12 6.15
N LEU A 129 -12.58 -18.78 5.46
CA LEU A 129 -12.87 -19.49 4.22
C LEU A 129 -13.54 -20.83 4.54
N VAL A 130 -14.67 -21.08 3.94
CA VAL A 130 -15.38 -22.35 3.99
C VAL A 130 -15.30 -23.01 2.62
N VAL A 131 -14.75 -24.19 2.56
CA VAL A 131 -14.61 -24.98 1.32
C VAL A 131 -15.45 -26.25 1.46
N LYS A 132 -16.24 -26.56 0.44
CA LYS A 132 -17.08 -27.76 0.41
C LYS A 132 -16.88 -28.54 -0.89
N LYS A 133 -16.92 -29.87 -0.78
CA LYS A 133 -17.16 -30.78 -1.89
C LYS A 133 -18.60 -31.24 -1.79
N ASP A 134 -19.43 -30.86 -2.75
CA ASP A 134 -20.88 -31.01 -2.68
C ASP A 134 -21.47 -30.39 -1.39
N THR A 135 -21.95 -31.23 -0.46
CA THR A 135 -22.46 -30.78 0.85
C THR A 135 -21.48 -30.99 2.00
N THR A 136 -20.33 -31.63 1.74
CA THR A 136 -19.33 -31.97 2.76
C THR A 136 -18.34 -30.81 2.93
N ALA A 137 -18.26 -30.27 4.14
CA ALA A 137 -17.25 -29.27 4.47
C ALA A 137 -15.85 -29.93 4.55
N LEU A 138 -14.88 -29.29 3.93
CA LEU A 138 -13.47 -29.71 3.94
C LEU A 138 -12.71 -28.95 5.03
N THR A 139 -11.73 -29.62 5.62
CA THR A 139 -10.87 -29.05 6.68
C THR A 139 -9.54 -28.62 6.10
N ALA A 140 -9.16 -27.37 6.35
CA ALA A 140 -7.82 -26.87 5.98
C ALA A 140 -6.71 -27.71 6.65
N ASP A 141 -5.59 -27.86 5.96
CA ASP A 141 -4.41 -28.63 6.36
C ASP A 141 -4.65 -30.15 6.51
N VAL A 142 -5.87 -30.62 6.27
CA VAL A 142 -6.26 -32.05 6.28
C VAL A 142 -6.73 -32.49 4.90
N ASP A 143 -7.67 -31.74 4.30
CA ASP A 143 -8.30 -32.06 3.03
C ASP A 143 -7.74 -31.20 1.89
N TYR A 144 -7.30 -30.00 2.20
CA TYR A 144 -6.68 -29.06 1.25
C TYR A 144 -5.68 -28.13 1.95
N ILE A 145 -4.78 -27.55 1.16
CA ILE A 145 -3.87 -26.47 1.57
C ILE A 145 -4.26 -25.22 0.81
N ALA A 146 -4.50 -24.13 1.51
CA ALA A 146 -4.74 -22.83 0.92
C ALA A 146 -3.45 -22.00 0.90
N SER A 147 -3.15 -21.35 -0.23
CA SER A 147 -2.00 -20.46 -0.38
C SER A 147 -2.38 -19.23 -1.20
N PHE A 148 -1.74 -18.09 -0.88
CA PHE A 148 -1.85 -16.90 -1.71
C PHE A 148 -0.92 -16.99 -2.92
N ASN A 149 -1.44 -16.60 -4.07
CA ASN A 149 -0.67 -16.38 -5.29
C ASN A 149 -0.05 -14.97 -5.28
N ASP A 150 0.89 -14.72 -6.18
CA ASP A 150 1.59 -13.42 -6.28
C ASP A 150 0.65 -12.24 -6.59
N ASP A 151 -0.49 -12.51 -7.21
CA ASP A 151 -1.53 -11.52 -7.52
C ASP A 151 -2.53 -11.29 -6.37
N GLY A 152 -2.39 -12.05 -5.26
CA GLY A 152 -3.26 -11.98 -4.08
C GLY A 152 -4.54 -12.82 -4.18
N THR A 153 -4.72 -13.59 -5.25
CA THR A 153 -5.74 -14.64 -5.35
C THR A 153 -5.37 -15.85 -4.48
N VAL A 154 -6.25 -16.83 -4.35
CA VAL A 154 -6.02 -17.99 -3.48
C VAL A 154 -6.10 -19.29 -4.27
N SER A 155 -5.06 -20.10 -4.17
CA SER A 155 -5.04 -21.49 -4.66
C SER A 155 -5.35 -22.46 -3.53
N LEU A 156 -6.21 -23.43 -3.82
CA LEU A 156 -6.57 -24.55 -2.94
C LEU A 156 -6.01 -25.85 -3.54
N ALA A 157 -4.92 -26.36 -2.99
CA ALA A 157 -4.37 -27.64 -3.40
C ALA A 157 -5.01 -28.78 -2.58
N LEU A 158 -5.67 -29.72 -3.24
CA LEU A 158 -6.31 -30.87 -2.59
C LEU A 158 -5.25 -31.87 -2.11
N ILE A 159 -5.46 -32.42 -0.91
CA ILE A 159 -4.59 -33.43 -0.34
C ILE A 159 -5.07 -34.81 -0.79
N THR A 160 -4.18 -35.61 -1.36
CA THR A 160 -4.48 -36.99 -1.79
C THR A 160 -4.90 -37.83 -0.60
N GLY A 161 -6.07 -38.48 -0.72
CA GLY A 161 -6.69 -39.25 0.35
C GLY A 161 -7.53 -38.43 1.34
N GLY A 162 -7.53 -37.10 1.24
CA GLY A 162 -8.46 -36.24 1.98
C GLY A 162 -9.89 -36.31 1.42
N ALA A 163 -10.88 -35.78 2.15
CA ALA A 163 -12.27 -35.79 1.73
C ALA A 163 -12.52 -35.02 0.41
N GLY A 164 -11.63 -34.09 0.06
CA GLY A 164 -11.65 -33.36 -1.19
C GLY A 164 -11.07 -34.09 -2.40
N ASP A 165 -10.36 -35.20 -2.18
CA ASP A 165 -9.65 -35.92 -3.23
C ASP A 165 -10.58 -36.33 -4.39
N GLY A 166 -10.10 -36.14 -5.62
CA GLY A 166 -10.86 -36.43 -6.83
C GLY A 166 -12.06 -35.50 -7.09
N ALA A 167 -12.22 -34.41 -6.35
CA ALA A 167 -13.24 -33.40 -6.68
C ALA A 167 -12.90 -32.73 -8.01
N THR A 168 -13.90 -32.51 -8.85
CA THR A 168 -13.81 -31.73 -10.09
C THR A 168 -14.29 -30.29 -9.89
N THR A 169 -15.04 -30.07 -8.82
CA THR A 169 -15.61 -28.77 -8.46
C THR A 169 -15.66 -28.66 -6.94
N LEU A 170 -15.34 -27.47 -6.42
CA LEU A 170 -15.52 -27.11 -5.03
C LEU A 170 -16.48 -25.92 -4.92
N THR A 171 -17.17 -25.81 -3.81
CA THR A 171 -17.94 -24.63 -3.46
C THR A 171 -17.22 -23.90 -2.34
N VAL A 172 -16.96 -22.61 -2.56
CA VAL A 172 -16.26 -21.74 -1.61
C VAL A 172 -17.15 -20.60 -1.16
N SER A 173 -17.06 -20.24 0.12
CA SER A 173 -17.70 -19.07 0.69
C SER A 173 -16.89 -18.55 1.87
N GLY A 174 -17.18 -17.32 2.33
CA GLY A 174 -16.40 -16.78 3.44
C GLY A 174 -16.47 -15.28 3.55
N SER A 175 -15.32 -14.67 3.78
CA SER A 175 -15.20 -13.22 3.93
C SER A 175 -13.98 -12.68 3.18
N ILE A 176 -14.14 -11.48 2.64
CA ILE A 176 -13.12 -10.73 1.93
C ILE A 176 -12.78 -9.46 2.74
N LEU A 177 -11.52 -9.20 2.94
CA LEU A 177 -11.02 -7.91 3.42
C LEU A 177 -11.03 -6.94 2.25
N ASP A 178 -11.91 -5.95 2.30
CA ASP A 178 -12.23 -5.06 1.17
C ASP A 178 -11.68 -3.65 1.42
N ALA A 179 -10.57 -3.32 0.77
CA ALA A 179 -9.92 -2.03 0.87
C ALA A 179 -10.81 -0.86 0.38
N SER A 180 -11.78 -1.12 -0.51
CA SER A 180 -12.71 -0.10 -0.98
C SER A 180 -13.68 0.40 0.10
N LYS A 181 -13.77 -0.30 1.21
CA LYS A 181 -14.59 0.08 2.37
C LYS A 181 -13.89 1.02 3.34
N VAL A 182 -12.59 1.24 3.16
CA VAL A 182 -11.85 2.23 3.96
C VAL A 182 -12.31 3.63 3.57
N THR A 183 -12.68 4.40 4.56
CA THR A 183 -13.23 5.75 4.42
C THR A 183 -12.23 6.82 4.86
N ALA A 184 -12.55 8.09 4.61
CA ALA A 184 -11.79 9.22 5.13
C ALA A 184 -11.68 9.18 6.67
N ASP A 185 -12.74 8.73 7.35
CA ASP A 185 -12.75 8.62 8.82
C ASP A 185 -11.74 7.60 9.33
N ASP A 186 -11.55 6.48 8.61
CA ASP A 186 -10.57 5.46 8.98
C ASP A 186 -9.12 5.99 8.82
N ILE A 187 -8.87 6.79 7.79
CA ILE A 187 -7.56 7.45 7.57
C ILE A 187 -7.31 8.53 8.61
N VAL A 188 -8.28 9.40 8.87
CA VAL A 188 -8.17 10.45 9.92
C VAL A 188 -8.01 9.80 11.28
N GLY A 189 -8.76 8.74 11.54
CA GLY A 189 -8.68 7.98 12.76
C GLY A 189 -9.14 8.75 13.98
N GLY A 190 -8.69 8.29 15.12
CA GLY A 190 -9.05 8.89 16.42
C GLY A 190 -8.42 8.14 17.57
N VAL A 191 -8.80 8.54 18.78
CA VAL A 191 -8.39 7.89 20.03
C VAL A 191 -9.63 7.27 20.68
N ASN A 192 -9.59 5.97 20.90
CA ASN A 192 -10.65 5.29 21.65
C ASN A 192 -10.58 5.72 23.13
N ALA A 193 -11.61 6.43 23.60
CA ALA A 193 -11.63 6.97 24.96
C ALA A 193 -11.58 5.89 26.06
N ALA A 194 -12.07 4.67 25.77
CA ALA A 194 -12.10 3.58 26.76
C ALA A 194 -10.76 2.82 26.85
N THR A 195 -10.08 2.63 25.73
CA THR A 195 -8.87 1.81 25.64
C THR A 195 -7.59 2.63 25.45
N GLY A 196 -7.70 3.90 25.04
CA GLY A 196 -6.58 4.74 24.63
C GLY A 196 -5.98 4.33 23.28
N ALA A 197 -6.56 3.36 22.57
CA ALA A 197 -6.07 2.92 21.28
C ALA A 197 -6.22 4.03 20.24
N GLU A 198 -5.18 4.21 19.44
CA GLU A 198 -5.09 5.19 18.36
C GLU A 198 -5.25 4.52 17.02
N THR A 199 -5.92 5.20 16.09
CA THR A 199 -6.15 4.72 14.72
C THR A 199 -5.83 5.80 13.71
N GLY A 200 -5.55 5.40 12.47
CA GLY A 200 -5.31 6.33 11.37
C GLY A 200 -4.14 7.30 11.63
N LEU A 201 -4.35 8.56 11.29
CA LEU A 201 -3.34 9.62 11.46
C LEU A 201 -2.96 9.90 12.93
N GLU A 202 -3.78 9.51 13.92
CA GLU A 202 -3.37 9.62 15.33
C GLU A 202 -2.16 8.76 15.66
N VAL A 203 -1.98 7.64 14.97
CA VAL A 203 -0.85 6.71 15.15
C VAL A 203 0.50 7.35 14.81
N VAL A 204 0.52 8.41 14.01
CA VAL A 204 1.76 9.15 13.63
C VAL A 204 2.57 9.55 14.88
N ARG A 205 1.91 9.96 15.96
CA ARG A 205 2.59 10.35 17.20
C ARG A 205 3.27 9.19 17.93
N GLN A 206 2.96 7.95 17.59
CA GLN A 206 3.61 6.76 18.14
C GLN A 206 4.97 6.48 17.48
N ALA A 207 5.26 7.07 16.33
CA ALA A 207 6.50 6.80 15.59
C ALA A 207 7.74 7.15 16.46
N TYR A 208 7.77 8.32 17.07
CA TYR A 208 8.91 8.70 17.90
C TYR A 208 9.07 7.84 19.16
N PRO A 209 8.03 7.65 20.01
CA PRO A 209 8.14 6.79 21.18
C PRO A 209 8.49 5.32 20.88
N LYS A 210 7.96 4.76 19.80
CA LYS A 210 8.18 3.34 19.46
C LYS A 210 9.46 3.10 18.66
N LEU A 211 9.79 4.01 17.75
CA LEU A 211 10.85 3.81 16.76
C LEU A 211 12.08 4.70 17.00
N SER A 212 11.99 5.68 17.91
CA SER A 212 13.01 6.72 18.12
C SER A 212 13.34 7.49 16.85
N LYS A 213 12.35 7.69 15.97
CA LYS A 213 12.48 8.35 14.67
C LYS A 213 11.54 9.55 14.60
N ALA A 214 12.09 10.72 14.30
CA ALA A 214 11.30 11.93 14.10
C ALA A 214 10.61 11.90 12.72
N PRO A 215 9.28 12.17 12.65
CA PRO A 215 8.59 12.29 11.38
C PRO A 215 9.01 13.58 10.65
N GLY A 216 9.27 13.47 9.35
CA GLY A 216 9.62 14.62 8.50
C GLY A 216 8.56 14.89 7.44
N ILE A 217 7.98 13.84 6.86
CA ILE A 217 7.01 13.91 5.77
C ILE A 217 5.81 13.03 6.13
N LEU A 218 4.60 13.56 5.99
CA LEU A 218 3.35 12.82 6.19
C LEU A 218 2.62 12.64 4.87
N LEU A 219 2.12 11.43 4.60
CA LEU A 219 1.41 11.05 3.39
C LEU A 219 0.17 10.23 3.70
N ALA A 220 -0.87 10.43 2.89
CA ALA A 220 -1.99 9.49 2.74
C ALA A 220 -2.34 9.42 1.23
N PRO A 221 -1.56 8.67 0.45
CA PRO A 221 -1.68 8.63 -1.00
C PRO A 221 -3.12 8.27 -1.43
N ARG A 222 -3.62 8.94 -2.47
CA ARG A 222 -4.98 8.82 -3.01
C ARG A 222 -6.11 9.22 -2.04
N PHE A 223 -5.93 9.07 -0.72
CA PHE A 223 -6.91 9.54 0.28
C PHE A 223 -6.82 11.05 0.53
N SER A 224 -5.64 11.65 0.35
CA SER A 224 -5.41 13.08 0.59
C SER A 224 -6.21 14.00 -0.34
N LYS A 225 -6.77 13.48 -1.45
CA LYS A 225 -7.73 14.20 -2.30
C LYS A 225 -9.05 14.51 -1.60
N ASN A 226 -9.39 13.82 -0.52
CA ASN A 226 -10.53 14.14 0.33
C ASN A 226 -10.18 15.33 1.24
N ALA A 227 -11.06 16.34 1.30
CA ALA A 227 -10.83 17.57 2.07
C ALA A 227 -10.62 17.32 3.57
N GLN A 228 -11.34 16.35 4.15
CA GLN A 228 -11.21 15.98 5.56
C GLN A 228 -9.83 15.38 5.85
N VAL A 229 -9.37 14.46 5.02
CA VAL A 229 -8.04 13.85 5.13
C VAL A 229 -6.95 14.90 4.92
N CYS A 230 -7.10 15.74 3.91
CA CYS A 230 -6.18 16.84 3.63
C CYS A 230 -6.03 17.79 4.83
N ALA A 231 -7.16 18.21 5.43
CA ALA A 231 -7.15 19.06 6.63
C ALA A 231 -6.49 18.36 7.82
N ALA A 232 -6.78 17.07 8.03
CA ALA A 232 -6.19 16.29 9.11
C ALA A 232 -4.68 16.12 8.95
N LEU A 233 -4.18 15.81 7.74
CA LEU A 233 -2.74 15.76 7.45
C LEU A 233 -2.04 17.06 7.79
N GLN A 234 -2.57 18.20 7.34
CA GLN A 234 -2.04 19.54 7.63
C GLN A 234 -2.00 19.82 9.14
N ALA A 235 -3.05 19.46 9.86
CA ALA A 235 -3.11 19.64 11.31
C ALA A 235 -2.06 18.77 12.03
N LYS A 236 -1.85 17.53 11.57
CA LYS A 236 -0.86 16.59 12.16
C LYS A 236 0.59 16.97 11.87
N CYS A 237 0.87 17.80 10.87
CA CYS A 237 2.23 18.28 10.60
C CYS A 237 2.79 19.18 11.69
N ARG A 238 1.95 19.68 12.61
CA ARG A 238 2.36 20.66 13.62
C ARG A 238 2.49 20.03 14.99
N LYS A 239 3.60 20.32 15.66
CA LYS A 239 3.86 19.96 17.07
C LYS A 239 3.62 18.47 17.36
N ILE A 240 4.08 17.59 16.50
CA ILE A 240 4.02 16.16 16.72
C ILE A 240 4.76 15.86 18.03
N ASN A 241 4.07 15.23 19.00
CA ASN A 241 4.57 15.01 20.37
C ASN A 241 5.06 16.30 21.06
N GLY A 242 4.57 17.48 20.65
CA GLY A 242 4.99 18.77 21.19
C GLY A 242 6.38 19.25 20.72
N LEU A 243 7.10 18.45 19.94
CA LEU A 243 8.52 18.65 19.59
C LEU A 243 8.76 18.85 18.09
N PHE A 244 8.13 18.02 17.26
CA PHE A 244 8.48 17.93 15.83
C PHE A 244 7.45 18.64 14.95
N ASN A 245 7.94 19.20 13.85
CA ASN A 245 7.11 19.64 12.74
C ASN A 245 7.47 18.82 11.50
N ALA A 246 6.47 18.51 10.70
CA ALA A 246 6.60 17.81 9.43
C ALA A 246 5.97 18.64 8.31
N VAL A 247 6.16 18.19 7.09
CA VAL A 247 5.40 18.64 5.92
C VAL A 247 4.51 17.52 5.44
N CYS A 248 3.47 17.83 4.70
CA CYS A 248 2.64 16.81 4.04
C CYS A 248 2.60 17.03 2.54
N PHE A 249 2.58 15.94 1.81
CA PHE A 249 2.32 15.93 0.38
C PHE A 249 0.89 15.45 0.18
N VAL A 250 0.10 16.22 -0.56
CA VAL A 250 -1.32 15.96 -0.76
C VAL A 250 -1.65 15.94 -2.25
N ASP A 251 -2.39 14.94 -2.69
CA ASP A 251 -2.88 14.85 -4.05
C ASP A 251 -4.10 15.74 -4.19
N LEU A 252 -4.14 16.60 -5.20
CA LEU A 252 -5.36 17.28 -5.59
C LEU A 252 -6.24 16.34 -6.39
N ASP A 253 -7.53 16.39 -6.14
CA ASP A 253 -8.49 15.57 -6.85
C ASP A 253 -8.48 15.94 -8.34
N CYS A 254 -8.13 15.01 -9.18
CA CYS A 254 -8.16 15.09 -10.64
C CYS A 254 -9.06 14.00 -11.26
N SER A 255 -9.99 13.45 -10.47
CA SER A 255 -11.06 12.59 -10.97
C SER A 255 -12.05 13.37 -11.82
N ALA A 256 -13.08 12.71 -12.34
CA ALA A 256 -14.12 13.35 -13.15
C ALA A 256 -14.83 14.54 -12.45
N ASP A 257 -14.88 14.51 -11.10
CA ASP A 257 -15.48 15.56 -10.27
C ASP A 257 -14.46 16.62 -9.79
N GLY A 258 -13.18 16.43 -10.11
CA GLY A 258 -12.05 17.26 -9.69
C GLY A 258 -11.48 18.15 -10.79
N ALA A 259 -10.23 18.60 -10.58
CA ALA A 259 -9.50 19.44 -11.53
C ALA A 259 -8.89 18.61 -12.67
N GLN A 260 -9.60 18.46 -13.77
CA GLN A 260 -9.08 17.80 -14.97
C GLN A 260 -8.22 18.72 -15.85
N LYS A 261 -8.29 20.04 -15.64
CA LYS A 261 -7.53 21.05 -16.38
C LYS A 261 -6.75 21.93 -15.41
N TYR A 262 -5.63 22.47 -15.88
CA TYR A 262 -4.80 23.38 -15.06
C TYR A 262 -5.55 24.63 -14.59
N THR A 263 -6.59 25.05 -15.32
CA THR A 263 -7.44 26.19 -14.96
C THR A 263 -8.23 25.97 -13.68
N ASP A 264 -8.53 24.73 -13.36
CA ASP A 264 -9.42 24.33 -12.26
C ASP A 264 -8.63 24.04 -10.97
N VAL A 265 -7.29 23.95 -11.07
CA VAL A 265 -6.39 23.57 -9.97
C VAL A 265 -6.48 24.52 -8.78
N ALA A 266 -6.56 25.84 -9.02
CA ALA A 266 -6.63 26.83 -7.95
C ALA A 266 -7.94 26.73 -7.14
N GLU A 267 -9.05 26.48 -7.82
CA GLU A 267 -10.34 26.24 -7.20
C GLU A 267 -10.34 24.92 -6.42
N GLN A 268 -9.84 23.84 -7.03
CA GLN A 268 -9.74 22.55 -6.39
C GLN A 268 -8.86 22.58 -5.13
N LYS A 269 -7.73 23.26 -5.18
CA LYS A 269 -6.87 23.49 -4.02
C LYS A 269 -7.61 24.16 -2.86
N THR A 270 -8.45 25.15 -3.18
CA THR A 270 -9.27 25.87 -2.19
C THR A 270 -10.38 24.97 -1.64
N LYS A 271 -11.11 24.30 -2.52
CA LYS A 271 -12.18 23.34 -2.17
C LYS A 271 -11.67 22.23 -1.24
N GLN A 272 -10.47 21.76 -1.49
CA GLN A 272 -9.81 20.69 -0.72
C GLN A 272 -9.10 21.20 0.54
N THR A 273 -9.09 22.54 0.77
CA THR A 273 -8.41 23.18 1.91
C THR A 273 -6.89 22.94 1.97
N ALA A 274 -6.24 22.65 0.84
CA ALA A 274 -4.79 22.45 0.75
C ALA A 274 -4.03 23.79 0.75
N THR A 275 -4.22 24.59 1.81
CA THR A 275 -3.76 25.99 1.87
C THR A 275 -2.70 26.25 2.95
N SER A 276 -2.40 25.26 3.79
CA SER A 276 -1.36 25.39 4.80
C SER A 276 0.04 25.47 4.16
N ARG A 277 0.93 26.23 4.79
CA ARG A 277 2.33 26.32 4.35
C ARG A 277 3.10 24.99 4.51
N GLU A 278 2.59 24.06 5.31
CA GLU A 278 3.15 22.74 5.51
C GLU A 278 2.71 21.74 4.43
N ALA A 279 1.75 22.13 3.55
CA ALA A 279 1.20 21.27 2.51
C ALA A 279 1.80 21.54 1.14
N TYR A 280 2.38 20.52 0.54
CA TYR A 280 2.74 20.49 -0.88
C TYR A 280 1.59 19.85 -1.66
N ALA A 281 0.82 20.67 -2.36
CA ALA A 281 -0.30 20.21 -3.17
C ALA A 281 0.20 19.80 -4.56
N LEU A 282 -0.03 18.54 -4.92
CA LEU A 282 0.38 17.93 -6.19
C LEU A 282 -0.85 17.79 -7.08
N TRP A 283 -0.76 18.32 -8.27
CA TRP A 283 -1.76 18.10 -9.29
C TRP A 283 -1.17 17.24 -10.39
N LEU A 284 -1.91 16.24 -10.81
CA LEU A 284 -1.65 15.10 -11.64
C LEU A 284 -0.99 13.93 -10.89
N TYR A 285 -1.35 12.78 -11.34
CA TYR A 285 -0.68 11.50 -11.13
C TYR A 285 0.42 11.36 -12.18
N VAL A 286 1.26 10.37 -12.01
CA VAL A 286 2.35 10.10 -12.95
C VAL A 286 2.38 8.62 -13.32
N LYS A 287 2.78 8.33 -14.55
CA LYS A 287 3.04 6.97 -15.02
C LYS A 287 4.53 6.63 -14.92
N VAL A 288 4.79 5.39 -14.55
CA VAL A 288 6.09 4.73 -14.71
C VAL A 288 5.82 3.45 -15.52
N GLY A 289 6.16 3.45 -16.80
CA GLY A 289 5.62 2.48 -17.75
C GLY A 289 4.09 2.60 -17.82
N GLU A 290 3.39 1.50 -17.58
CA GLU A 290 1.92 1.46 -17.57
C GLU A 290 1.31 1.70 -16.18
N THR A 291 2.12 1.77 -15.14
CA THR A 291 1.65 1.87 -13.75
C THR A 291 1.45 3.33 -13.34
N VAL A 292 0.27 3.62 -12.79
CA VAL A 292 -0.12 4.96 -12.30
C VAL A 292 0.19 5.11 -10.82
N TYR A 293 0.96 6.14 -10.49
CA TYR A 293 1.32 6.53 -9.12
C TYR A 293 0.71 7.88 -8.76
N SER A 294 0.35 8.06 -7.50
CA SER A 294 -0.05 9.37 -6.99
C SER A 294 1.12 10.37 -7.03
N GLY A 295 0.81 11.62 -7.30
CA GLY A 295 1.79 12.70 -7.28
C GLY A 295 2.48 12.80 -5.92
N SER A 296 1.73 12.63 -4.83
CA SER A 296 2.24 12.69 -3.46
C SER A 296 3.29 11.62 -3.15
N SER A 297 3.06 10.35 -3.54
CA SER A 297 4.03 9.26 -3.34
C SER A 297 5.34 9.51 -4.08
N MET A 298 5.25 9.91 -5.36
CA MET A 298 6.43 10.13 -6.19
C MET A 298 7.20 11.38 -5.79
N ALA A 299 6.51 12.49 -5.51
CA ALA A 299 7.17 13.74 -5.12
C ALA A 299 7.84 13.61 -3.74
N ALA A 300 7.24 12.91 -2.80
CA ALA A 300 7.85 12.64 -1.50
C ALA A 300 9.12 11.78 -1.64
N ALA A 301 9.05 10.70 -2.41
CA ALA A 301 10.22 9.85 -2.69
C ALA A 301 11.34 10.66 -3.38
N ALA A 302 11.00 11.47 -4.40
CA ALA A 302 11.97 12.33 -5.08
C ALA A 302 12.61 13.38 -4.15
N THR A 303 11.83 13.94 -3.22
CA THR A 303 12.34 14.89 -2.23
C THR A 303 13.35 14.22 -1.30
N VAL A 304 13.01 13.05 -0.77
CA VAL A 304 13.91 12.28 0.09
C VAL A 304 15.19 11.86 -0.66
N TYR A 305 15.06 11.46 -1.91
CA TYR A 305 16.21 11.15 -2.76
C TYR A 305 17.12 12.38 -2.93
N ASN A 306 16.55 13.54 -3.24
CA ASN A 306 17.31 14.79 -3.37
C ASN A 306 18.04 15.16 -2.08
N ASP A 307 17.38 15.03 -0.93
CA ASP A 307 17.98 15.31 0.38
C ASP A 307 19.17 14.37 0.65
N SER A 308 19.07 13.10 0.26
CA SER A 308 20.15 12.12 0.41
C SER A 308 21.40 12.50 -0.40
N GLN A 309 21.21 13.05 -1.59
CA GLN A 309 22.33 13.54 -2.42
C GLN A 309 23.01 14.79 -1.83
N ASN A 310 22.33 15.47 -0.89
CA ASN A 310 22.83 16.67 -0.21
C ASN A 310 23.25 16.41 1.25
N GLY A 311 23.62 15.16 1.56
CA GLY A 311 24.07 14.76 2.91
C GLY A 311 22.94 14.73 3.93
N ASP A 312 21.78 14.26 3.52
CA ASP A 312 20.53 14.15 4.31
C ASP A 312 20.03 15.52 4.81
N ARG A 313 20.18 16.56 4.00
CA ARG A 313 19.76 17.91 4.35
C ARG A 313 18.78 18.46 3.32
N PRO A 314 17.65 19.04 3.74
CA PRO A 314 16.68 19.65 2.86
C PRO A 314 17.12 21.07 2.43
N VAL A 315 18.33 21.19 1.86
CA VAL A 315 18.93 22.47 1.48
C VAL A 315 18.74 22.82 0.01
N ALA A 316 18.41 21.82 -0.82
CA ALA A 316 18.22 22.00 -2.25
C ALA A 316 16.77 21.70 -2.64
N SER A 317 16.25 22.45 -3.61
CA SER A 317 14.95 22.13 -4.19
C SER A 317 15.00 20.78 -4.90
N PRO A 318 13.97 19.91 -4.81
CA PRO A 318 13.87 18.69 -5.61
C PRO A 318 13.60 18.98 -7.09
N SER A 319 13.63 20.24 -7.52
CA SER A 319 13.53 20.61 -8.93
C SER A 319 14.69 20.03 -9.72
N ASN A 320 14.41 19.53 -10.92
CA ASN A 320 15.36 18.88 -11.82
C ASN A 320 15.95 17.54 -11.32
N VAL A 321 15.34 16.91 -10.31
CA VAL A 321 15.64 15.52 -9.98
C VAL A 321 15.08 14.63 -11.10
N THR A 322 15.95 13.84 -11.72
CA THR A 322 15.53 12.88 -12.75
C THR A 322 14.97 11.64 -12.09
N ILE A 323 13.69 11.38 -12.32
CA ILE A 323 12.98 10.15 -11.92
C ILE A 323 12.38 9.50 -13.18
N PRO A 324 12.21 8.18 -13.22
CA PRO A 324 11.80 7.45 -14.42
C PRO A 324 10.28 7.59 -14.69
N ILE A 325 9.78 8.83 -14.79
CA ILE A 325 8.40 9.12 -15.14
C ILE A 325 8.24 9.07 -16.67
N SER A 326 7.25 8.30 -17.14
CA SER A 326 6.91 8.20 -18.56
C SER A 326 5.99 9.33 -19.01
N ALA A 327 4.97 9.66 -18.21
CA ALA A 327 3.98 10.70 -18.51
C ALA A 327 3.36 11.25 -17.21
N ALA A 328 2.79 12.46 -17.30
CA ALA A 328 1.83 12.96 -16.34
C ALA A 328 0.41 12.55 -16.80
N CYS A 329 -0.44 12.16 -15.86
CA CYS A 329 -1.77 11.66 -16.19
C CYS A 329 -2.81 12.06 -15.11
N LEU A 330 -4.07 11.89 -15.42
CA LEU A 330 -5.15 11.92 -14.46
C LEU A 330 -5.16 10.63 -13.62
N GLU A 331 -6.02 10.56 -12.61
CA GLU A 331 -6.10 9.38 -11.72
C GLU A 331 -6.44 8.08 -12.45
N ASP A 332 -7.21 8.16 -13.52
CA ASP A 332 -7.60 7.03 -14.38
C ASP A 332 -6.51 6.64 -15.41
N GLY A 333 -5.39 7.35 -15.41
CA GLY A 333 -4.30 7.13 -16.35
C GLY A 333 -4.45 7.86 -17.69
N THR A 334 -5.46 8.70 -17.89
CA THR A 334 -5.59 9.54 -19.09
C THR A 334 -4.53 10.64 -19.07
N GLU A 335 -3.81 10.79 -20.20
CA GLU A 335 -2.73 11.78 -20.40
C GLU A 335 -3.25 13.11 -20.92
#